data_5eed9e49dbd66a8fb59a8b010b2ccf66
#
_entry.id   5eed9e49dbd66a8fb59a8b010b2ccf66
#
_cell.length_a   1.000
_cell.length_b   1.000
_cell.length_c   1.000
_cell.angle_alpha   90.00
_cell.angle_beta   90.00
_cell.angle_gamma   90.00
#
_symmetry.space_group_name_H-M   'P 1'
#
loop_
_entity.id
_entity.type
_entity.pdbx_description
1 polymer ?
#
loop_
_entity_poly.entity_id
_entity_poly.type
_entity_poly.pdbx_seq_one_letter_code
_entity_poly.pdbx_strand_id
1 'polypeptide(L)'
;MSMTPRPVVAAALAAVLASGCPRAGEPLATTLRQATQALMDAAAPGERAVWAHYTDARFVYVTEDNEVKTRAAVLEDLKPLPAGYAGWITVEAFECHAFGTFAVTTYIIDEHEIIEGQTLHARYRSSDTWLRSAAGWRLAAAQVFAIQQDPPRGTLSAPRLADYEGDYSLSAATRQSIRRDGDHLLAERTGRTPQVLLPESGDVFFTPGRPRTRRIFTRAADGQVSGFADRREGIDLLWTRVAPETGAR
;
A
#
# COMPACT_ATOMS: atom_id res chain seq x y z
N MET A 1 45.23 -52.59 31.65
CA MET A 1 44.75 -51.48 30.80
C MET A 1 43.25 -51.55 30.86
N SER A 2 42.67 -50.71 31.69
CA SER A 2 41.23 -50.67 31.99
C SER A 2 40.60 -49.54 31.19
N MET A 3 39.72 -49.89 30.27
CA MET A 3 38.89 -48.92 29.50
C MET A 3 37.56 -48.71 30.21
N THR A 4 37.38 -47.53 30.78
CA THR A 4 36.10 -47.04 31.31
C THR A 4 35.18 -46.57 30.18
N PRO A 5 33.91 -46.99 30.16
CA PRO A 5 32.95 -46.46 29.18
C PRO A 5 32.43 -45.08 29.60
N ARG A 6 32.39 -44.16 28.64
CA ARG A 6 31.76 -42.84 28.76
C ARG A 6 30.25 -42.97 28.75
N PRO A 7 29.51 -42.19 29.57
CA PRO A 7 28.07 -42.18 29.53
C PRO A 7 27.56 -41.38 28.32
N VAL A 8 26.65 -41.99 27.56
CA VAL A 8 25.86 -41.36 26.51
C VAL A 8 24.77 -40.50 27.19
N VAL A 9 24.87 -39.19 27.06
CA VAL A 9 23.84 -38.28 27.52
C VAL A 9 22.71 -38.33 26.47
N ALA A 10 21.60 -38.98 26.83
CA ALA A 10 20.36 -38.92 26.07
C ALA A 10 19.73 -37.56 26.26
N ALA A 11 19.76 -36.73 25.20
CA ALA A 11 18.98 -35.48 25.13
C ALA A 11 17.52 -35.84 25.01
N ALA A 12 16.76 -35.65 26.09
CA ALA A 12 15.30 -35.73 26.06
C ALA A 12 14.75 -34.52 25.30
N LEU A 13 14.27 -34.76 24.11
CA LEU A 13 13.52 -33.77 23.32
C LEU A 13 12.15 -33.59 24.00
N ALA A 14 12.00 -32.54 24.80
CA ALA A 14 10.72 -32.15 25.36
C ALA A 14 9.87 -31.59 24.18
N ALA A 15 8.98 -32.44 23.64
CA ALA A 15 7.93 -32.01 22.78
C ALA A 15 6.98 -31.09 23.57
N VAL A 16 7.12 -29.78 23.41
CA VAL A 16 6.12 -28.82 23.87
C VAL A 16 4.87 -29.07 23.01
N LEU A 17 3.97 -29.86 23.56
CA LEU A 17 2.59 -29.93 23.08
C LEU A 17 1.99 -28.54 23.28
N ALA A 18 2.07 -27.71 22.26
CA ALA A 18 1.25 -26.52 22.15
C ALA A 18 -0.19 -27.03 22.13
N SER A 19 -0.81 -27.10 23.33
CA SER A 19 -2.24 -27.27 23.46
C SER A 19 -2.88 -26.06 22.80
N GLY A 20 -3.17 -26.17 21.51
CA GLY A 20 -3.93 -25.19 20.77
C GLY A 20 -5.30 -25.09 21.45
N CYS A 21 -5.53 -24.03 22.21
CA CYS A 21 -6.89 -23.64 22.53
C CYS A 21 -7.67 -23.64 21.19
N PRO A 22 -8.85 -24.28 21.13
CA PRO A 22 -9.66 -24.21 19.92
C PRO A 22 -9.86 -22.74 19.61
N ARG A 23 -9.47 -22.32 18.42
CA ARG A 23 -9.72 -20.97 17.90
C ARG A 23 -11.23 -20.77 17.90
N ALA A 24 -11.77 -20.19 18.96
CA ALA A 24 -13.19 -19.84 19.11
C ALA A 24 -13.69 -18.89 18.01
N GLY A 25 -12.84 -18.49 17.07
CA GLY A 25 -13.14 -17.56 15.99
C GLY A 25 -13.23 -18.16 14.59
N GLU A 26 -12.90 -19.42 14.38
CA GLU A 26 -12.89 -20.00 13.02
C GLU A 26 -14.28 -20.00 12.35
N PRO A 27 -15.36 -20.40 13.02
CA PRO A 27 -16.70 -20.28 12.45
C PRO A 27 -17.11 -18.80 12.23
N LEU A 28 -16.72 -17.90 13.15
CA LEU A 28 -17.03 -16.48 13.02
C LEU A 28 -16.26 -15.85 11.86
N ALA A 29 -14.97 -16.14 11.71
CA ALA A 29 -14.16 -15.66 10.61
C ALA A 29 -14.77 -16.06 9.25
N THR A 30 -15.22 -17.29 9.12
CA THR A 30 -15.90 -17.78 7.91
C THR A 30 -17.20 -17.00 7.67
N THR A 31 -18.02 -16.82 8.70
CA THR A 31 -19.29 -16.08 8.62
C THR A 31 -19.08 -14.65 8.19
N LEU A 32 -18.11 -13.94 8.81
CA LEU A 32 -17.86 -12.54 8.48
C LEU A 32 -17.19 -12.39 7.11
N ARG A 33 -16.30 -13.32 6.72
CA ARG A 33 -15.74 -13.34 5.36
C ARG A 33 -16.82 -13.49 4.29
N GLN A 34 -17.79 -14.38 4.50
CA GLN A 34 -18.91 -14.56 3.57
C GLN A 34 -19.80 -13.31 3.52
N ALA A 35 -20.09 -12.69 4.66
CA ALA A 35 -20.84 -11.44 4.72
C ALA A 35 -20.10 -10.29 4.00
N THR A 36 -18.78 -10.19 4.19
CA THR A 36 -17.95 -9.20 3.51
C THR A 36 -17.96 -9.44 2.00
N GLN A 37 -17.77 -10.70 1.54
CA GLN A 37 -17.81 -11.00 0.12
C GLN A 37 -19.20 -10.69 -0.49
N ALA A 38 -20.29 -11.01 0.22
CA ALA A 38 -21.63 -10.66 -0.25
C ALA A 38 -21.83 -9.15 -0.40
N LEU A 39 -21.27 -8.33 0.49
CA LEU A 39 -21.26 -6.85 0.34
C LEU A 39 -20.50 -6.41 -0.92
N MET A 40 -19.33 -7.03 -1.19
CA MET A 40 -18.52 -6.72 -2.36
C MET A 40 -19.22 -7.15 -3.66
N ASP A 41 -19.81 -8.36 -3.69
CA ASP A 41 -20.56 -8.88 -4.84
C ASP A 41 -21.77 -7.98 -5.17
N ALA A 42 -22.38 -7.38 -4.15
CA ALA A 42 -23.52 -6.47 -4.29
C ALA A 42 -23.18 -5.07 -4.79
N ALA A 43 -21.90 -4.69 -4.86
CA ALA A 43 -21.48 -3.34 -5.23
C ALA A 43 -21.75 -3.05 -6.72
N ALA A 44 -21.24 -3.85 -7.63
CA ALA A 44 -21.37 -3.65 -9.07
C ALA A 44 -22.84 -3.68 -9.57
N PRO A 45 -23.73 -4.62 -9.13
CA PRO A 45 -25.14 -4.59 -9.47
C PRO A 45 -25.95 -3.53 -8.70
N GLY A 46 -25.36 -2.87 -7.69
CA GLY A 46 -26.06 -1.86 -6.88
C GLY A 46 -27.13 -2.44 -5.96
N GLU A 47 -26.91 -3.63 -5.39
CA GLU A 47 -27.89 -4.34 -4.58
C GLU A 47 -27.99 -3.76 -3.15
N ARG A 48 -28.70 -2.66 -3.02
CA ARG A 48 -28.92 -1.94 -1.74
C ARG A 48 -29.45 -2.81 -0.61
N ALA A 49 -30.29 -3.81 -0.93
CA ALA A 49 -30.87 -4.68 0.06
C ALA A 49 -29.83 -5.52 0.83
N VAL A 50 -28.76 -5.95 0.15
CA VAL A 50 -27.64 -6.68 0.77
C VAL A 50 -26.88 -5.77 1.74
N TRP A 51 -26.55 -4.57 1.31
CA TRP A 51 -25.89 -3.57 2.17
C TRP A 51 -26.78 -3.15 3.35
N ALA A 52 -28.09 -2.94 3.12
CA ALA A 52 -29.05 -2.65 4.18
C ALA A 52 -29.17 -3.78 5.18
N HIS A 53 -29.04 -5.04 4.74
CA HIS A 53 -29.08 -6.20 5.62
C HIS A 53 -27.84 -6.30 6.50
N TYR A 54 -26.65 -6.14 5.95
CA TYR A 54 -25.41 -6.36 6.72
C TYR A 54 -24.92 -5.14 7.51
N THR A 55 -25.36 -3.91 7.21
CA THR A 55 -24.90 -2.71 7.92
C THR A 55 -25.76 -2.37 9.14
N ASP A 56 -25.14 -1.91 10.24
CA ASP A 56 -25.82 -1.32 11.40
C ASP A 56 -26.48 0.01 11.01
N ALA A 57 -27.54 0.39 11.71
CA ALA A 57 -28.23 1.66 11.46
C ALA A 57 -27.32 2.90 11.58
N ARG A 58 -26.26 2.80 12.40
CA ARG A 58 -25.27 3.84 12.65
C ARG A 58 -23.98 3.64 11.85
N PHE A 59 -24.01 2.81 10.80
CA PHE A 59 -22.83 2.51 9.99
C PHE A 59 -22.14 3.78 9.48
N VAL A 60 -20.80 3.79 9.62
CA VAL A 60 -19.91 4.84 9.13
C VAL A 60 -18.91 4.22 8.18
N TYR A 61 -18.73 4.84 7.02
CA TYR A 61 -17.75 4.42 6.03
C TYR A 61 -16.77 5.55 5.74
N VAL A 62 -15.48 5.25 5.88
CA VAL A 62 -14.40 6.13 5.43
C VAL A 62 -13.85 5.57 4.11
N THR A 63 -14.03 6.31 3.03
CA THR A 63 -13.63 5.90 1.70
C THR A 63 -12.12 6.08 1.48
N GLU A 64 -11.60 5.53 0.38
CA GLU A 64 -10.22 5.72 -0.07
C GLU A 64 -9.88 7.19 -0.39
N ASP A 65 -10.89 8.00 -0.73
CA ASP A 65 -10.77 9.43 -0.99
C ASP A 65 -10.88 10.28 0.28
N ASN A 66 -10.86 9.62 1.46
CA ASN A 66 -10.98 10.29 2.76
C ASN A 66 -12.33 10.99 2.99
N GLU A 67 -13.38 10.53 2.35
CA GLU A 67 -14.74 10.96 2.64
C GLU A 67 -15.33 10.13 3.78
N VAL A 68 -16.14 10.76 4.63
CA VAL A 68 -16.91 10.08 5.67
C VAL A 68 -18.37 10.01 5.27
N LYS A 69 -18.86 8.80 5.00
CA LYS A 69 -20.24 8.54 4.56
C LYS A 69 -21.06 7.88 5.66
N THR A 70 -22.29 8.32 5.81
CA THR A 70 -23.29 7.65 6.63
C THR A 70 -23.87 6.44 5.89
N ARG A 71 -24.51 5.53 6.61
CA ARG A 71 -25.26 4.42 5.99
C ARG A 71 -26.22 4.88 4.91
N ALA A 72 -26.96 5.96 5.16
CA ALA A 72 -27.93 6.49 4.19
C ALA A 72 -27.25 6.92 2.89
N ALA A 73 -26.13 7.64 2.99
CA ALA A 73 -25.37 8.07 1.84
C ALA A 73 -24.79 6.87 1.05
N VAL A 74 -24.23 5.87 1.75
CA VAL A 74 -23.73 4.64 1.09
C VAL A 74 -24.85 3.94 0.33
N LEU A 75 -26.02 3.77 0.95
CA LEU A 75 -27.15 3.13 0.28
C LEU A 75 -27.71 3.95 -0.90
N GLU A 76 -27.61 5.26 -0.87
CA GLU A 76 -28.01 6.13 -1.97
C GLU A 76 -27.05 6.02 -3.17
N ASP A 77 -25.76 5.93 -2.89
CA ASP A 77 -24.70 5.83 -3.90
C ASP A 77 -24.69 4.47 -4.60
N LEU A 78 -25.15 3.41 -3.94
CA LEU A 78 -25.26 2.08 -4.54
C LEU A 78 -26.26 2.06 -5.69
N LYS A 79 -25.73 2.02 -6.90
CA LYS A 79 -26.47 1.95 -8.16
C LYS A 79 -25.78 0.93 -9.06
N PRO A 80 -26.54 0.27 -9.95
CA PRO A 80 -25.93 -0.58 -10.96
C PRO A 80 -24.90 0.19 -11.79
N LEU A 81 -23.80 -0.46 -12.13
CA LEU A 81 -22.83 0.12 -13.03
C LEU A 81 -23.49 0.54 -14.36
N PRO A 82 -23.09 1.67 -14.96
CA PRO A 82 -23.64 2.12 -16.24
C PRO A 82 -23.24 1.18 -17.39
N ALA A 83 -23.90 1.32 -18.52
CA ALA A 83 -23.54 0.59 -19.74
C ALA A 83 -22.08 0.89 -20.13
N GLY A 84 -21.33 -0.13 -20.56
CA GLY A 84 -19.91 -0.02 -20.86
C GLY A 84 -18.99 -0.29 -19.67
N TYR A 85 -19.58 -0.42 -18.46
CA TYR A 85 -18.84 -0.70 -17.23
C TYR A 85 -19.17 -2.11 -16.71
N ALA A 86 -18.17 -2.80 -16.26
CA ALA A 86 -18.31 -4.06 -15.52
C ALA A 86 -17.23 -4.13 -14.43
N GLY A 87 -17.47 -4.88 -13.38
CA GLY A 87 -16.48 -5.04 -12.32
C GLY A 87 -16.81 -6.20 -11.39
N TRP A 88 -15.79 -6.67 -10.71
CA TRP A 88 -15.92 -7.65 -9.63
C TRP A 88 -14.86 -7.38 -8.56
N ILE A 89 -15.15 -7.78 -7.36
CA ILE A 89 -14.28 -7.61 -6.20
C ILE A 89 -14.09 -8.96 -5.51
N THR A 90 -12.84 -9.31 -5.23
CA THR A 90 -12.50 -10.50 -4.46
C THR A 90 -11.92 -10.11 -3.10
N VAL A 91 -12.41 -10.73 -2.03
CA VAL A 91 -11.89 -10.57 -0.67
C VAL A 91 -10.73 -11.53 -0.44
N GLU A 92 -9.53 -10.99 -0.24
CA GLU A 92 -8.30 -11.73 0.00
C GLU A 92 -7.73 -11.46 1.39
N ALA A 93 -6.80 -12.31 1.85
CA ALA A 93 -6.05 -12.15 3.12
C ALA A 93 -6.93 -11.72 4.30
N PHE A 94 -8.10 -12.36 4.43
CA PHE A 94 -9.09 -12.02 5.46
C PHE A 94 -8.66 -12.52 6.83
N GLU A 95 -8.61 -11.62 7.80
CA GLU A 95 -8.35 -11.90 9.20
C GLU A 95 -9.50 -11.40 10.06
N CYS A 96 -9.79 -12.10 11.17
CA CYS A 96 -10.88 -11.77 12.08
C CYS A 96 -10.41 -11.89 13.54
N HIS A 97 -10.62 -10.82 14.30
CA HIS A 97 -10.33 -10.75 15.72
C HIS A 97 -11.63 -10.50 16.49
N ALA A 98 -12.05 -11.47 17.31
CA ALA A 98 -13.30 -11.40 18.09
C ALA A 98 -13.04 -10.84 19.50
N PHE A 99 -13.90 -9.92 19.92
CA PHE A 99 -13.86 -9.27 21.24
C PHE A 99 -15.23 -9.34 21.93
N GLY A 100 -15.80 -10.54 22.03
CA GLY A 100 -17.10 -10.78 22.63
C GLY A 100 -18.28 -10.28 21.77
N THR A 101 -18.75 -9.07 22.02
CA THR A 101 -19.89 -8.48 21.30
C THR A 101 -19.50 -7.71 20.04
N PHE A 102 -18.23 -7.55 19.75
CA PHE A 102 -17.74 -6.97 18.51
C PHE A 102 -16.57 -7.77 17.92
N ALA A 103 -16.31 -7.59 16.67
CA ALA A 103 -15.16 -8.15 15.97
C ALA A 103 -14.55 -7.09 15.07
N VAL A 104 -13.23 -7.19 14.88
CA VAL A 104 -12.50 -6.40 13.90
C VAL A 104 -12.01 -7.35 12.83
N THR A 105 -12.25 -7.00 11.57
CA THR A 105 -11.72 -7.75 10.42
C THR A 105 -10.82 -6.87 9.59
N THR A 106 -9.78 -7.46 9.03
CA THR A 106 -8.92 -6.82 8.04
C THR A 106 -8.82 -7.71 6.83
N TYR A 107 -8.77 -7.12 5.64
CA TYR A 107 -8.68 -7.88 4.39
C TYR A 107 -8.18 -7.01 3.25
N ILE A 108 -7.90 -7.64 2.13
CA ILE A 108 -7.60 -6.98 0.87
C ILE A 108 -8.84 -7.05 -0.02
N ILE A 109 -9.20 -5.92 -0.57
CA ILE A 109 -10.14 -5.77 -1.67
C ILE A 109 -9.30 -5.84 -2.94
N ASP A 110 -9.49 -6.88 -3.74
CA ASP A 110 -8.89 -7.04 -5.06
C ASP A 110 -9.96 -6.73 -6.10
N GLU A 111 -9.89 -5.54 -6.67
CA GLU A 111 -10.91 -4.97 -7.54
C GLU A 111 -10.46 -4.95 -9.00
N HIS A 112 -11.31 -5.47 -9.85
CA HIS A 112 -11.15 -5.43 -11.29
C HIS A 112 -12.32 -4.69 -11.92
N GLU A 113 -12.01 -3.73 -12.77
CA GLU A 113 -13.01 -2.98 -13.52
C GLU A 113 -12.72 -3.04 -15.01
N ILE A 114 -13.79 -3.05 -15.80
CA ILE A 114 -13.75 -2.84 -17.25
C ILE A 114 -14.52 -1.56 -17.51
N ILE A 115 -13.83 -0.57 -18.05
CA ILE A 115 -14.36 0.75 -18.35
C ILE A 115 -14.20 0.98 -19.85
N GLU A 116 -15.31 0.97 -20.60
CA GLU A 116 -15.31 1.15 -22.06
C GLU A 116 -14.31 0.19 -22.78
N GLY A 117 -14.20 -1.06 -22.26
CA GLY A 117 -13.29 -2.08 -22.81
C GLY A 117 -11.85 -2.00 -22.29
N GLN A 118 -11.49 -1.02 -21.46
CA GLN A 118 -10.18 -0.92 -20.80
C GLN A 118 -10.26 -1.55 -19.41
N THR A 119 -9.21 -2.28 -19.01
CA THR A 119 -9.15 -2.92 -17.70
C THR A 119 -8.42 -2.05 -16.70
N LEU A 120 -9.02 -1.81 -15.55
CA LEU A 120 -8.42 -1.24 -14.38
C LEU A 120 -8.34 -2.32 -13.29
N HIS A 121 -7.19 -2.42 -12.62
CA HIS A 121 -6.99 -3.28 -11.46
C HIS A 121 -6.49 -2.43 -10.30
N ALA A 122 -7.21 -2.44 -9.21
CA ALA A 122 -6.86 -1.72 -8.00
C ALA A 122 -6.94 -2.64 -6.78
N ARG A 123 -6.13 -2.35 -5.77
CA ARG A 123 -6.13 -3.08 -4.52
C ARG A 123 -6.25 -2.12 -3.36
N TYR A 124 -7.07 -2.51 -2.39
CA TYR A 124 -7.27 -1.72 -1.19
C TYR A 124 -7.14 -2.60 0.05
N ARG A 125 -6.80 -1.99 1.16
CA ARG A 125 -6.91 -2.63 2.48
C ARG A 125 -8.09 -2.06 3.23
N SER A 126 -8.95 -2.93 3.72
CA SER A 126 -10.05 -2.54 4.59
C SER A 126 -9.79 -2.96 6.04
N SER A 127 -10.34 -2.17 6.95
CA SER A 127 -10.47 -2.50 8.37
C SER A 127 -11.90 -2.21 8.79
N ASP A 128 -12.60 -3.27 9.20
CA ASP A 128 -14.02 -3.23 9.49
C ASP A 128 -14.32 -3.56 10.95
N THR A 129 -15.33 -2.92 11.51
CA THR A 129 -15.85 -3.23 12.85
C THR A 129 -17.25 -3.79 12.73
N TRP A 130 -17.44 -4.99 13.26
CA TRP A 130 -18.71 -5.70 13.29
C TRP A 130 -19.27 -5.74 14.70
N LEU A 131 -20.57 -5.48 14.87
CA LEU A 131 -21.30 -5.57 16.14
C LEU A 131 -22.23 -6.78 16.11
N ARG A 132 -22.26 -7.51 17.21
CA ARG A 132 -23.22 -8.60 17.42
C ARG A 132 -24.55 -8.00 17.91
N SER A 133 -25.62 -8.27 17.17
CA SER A 133 -26.99 -7.90 17.51
C SER A 133 -27.87 -9.15 17.66
N ALA A 134 -29.13 -8.99 18.09
CA ALA A 134 -30.09 -10.07 18.08
C ALA A 134 -30.37 -10.63 16.67
N ALA A 135 -30.19 -9.80 15.64
CA ALA A 135 -30.39 -10.19 14.24
C ALA A 135 -29.08 -10.68 13.57
N GLY A 136 -28.04 -11.02 14.34
CA GLY A 136 -26.74 -11.45 13.85
C GLY A 136 -25.70 -10.32 13.84
N TRP A 137 -24.60 -10.56 13.13
CA TRP A 137 -23.52 -9.59 13.00
C TRP A 137 -23.87 -8.47 12.02
N ARG A 138 -23.53 -7.22 12.38
CA ARG A 138 -23.77 -6.03 11.57
C ARG A 138 -22.50 -5.21 11.48
N LEU A 139 -22.18 -4.75 10.28
CA LEU A 139 -21.06 -3.85 10.00
C LEU A 139 -21.37 -2.46 10.54
N ALA A 140 -20.60 -2.02 11.53
CA ALA A 140 -20.79 -0.73 12.19
C ALA A 140 -19.85 0.36 11.67
N ALA A 141 -18.66 -0.03 11.25
CA ALA A 141 -17.70 0.89 10.62
C ALA A 141 -16.83 0.14 9.62
N ALA A 142 -16.47 0.80 8.52
CA ALA A 142 -15.48 0.34 7.58
C ALA A 142 -14.58 1.50 7.18
N GLN A 143 -13.30 1.20 6.98
CA GLN A 143 -12.31 2.16 6.48
C GLN A 143 -11.44 1.49 5.42
N VAL A 144 -11.29 2.16 4.28
CA VAL A 144 -10.58 1.64 3.12
C VAL A 144 -9.38 2.53 2.79
N PHE A 145 -8.26 1.89 2.44
CA PHE A 145 -7.04 2.56 1.99
C PHE A 145 -6.56 1.96 0.68
N ALA A 146 -6.29 2.78 -0.30
CA ALA A 146 -5.66 2.33 -1.53
C ALA A 146 -4.26 1.74 -1.23
N ILE A 147 -4.01 0.51 -1.68
CA ILE A 147 -2.68 -0.10 -1.68
C ILE A 147 -1.94 0.44 -2.89
N GLN A 148 -1.15 1.46 -2.65
CA GLN A 148 -0.36 2.08 -3.70
C GLN A 148 0.78 1.16 -4.10
N GLN A 149 1.04 1.10 -5.39
CA GLN A 149 2.15 0.35 -5.98
C GLN A 149 3.18 1.32 -6.56
N ASP A 150 4.41 0.84 -6.67
CA ASP A 150 5.41 1.57 -7.43
C ASP A 150 4.94 1.71 -8.89
N PRO A 151 5.22 2.84 -9.55
CA PRO A 151 4.88 3.00 -10.96
C PRO A 151 5.68 2.04 -11.84
N PRO A 152 5.23 1.76 -13.06
CA PRO A 152 6.01 1.03 -14.03
C PRO A 152 7.37 1.71 -14.25
N ARG A 153 8.43 0.89 -14.21
CA ARG A 153 9.78 1.39 -14.48
C ARG A 153 9.92 1.77 -15.95
N GLY A 154 10.29 3.02 -16.19
CA GLY A 154 10.71 3.50 -17.50
C GLY A 154 12.16 3.15 -17.81
N THR A 155 12.60 3.47 -19.01
CA THR A 155 13.97 3.26 -19.48
C THR A 155 14.60 4.58 -19.91
N LEU A 156 15.85 4.81 -19.49
CA LEU A 156 16.67 5.93 -19.97
C LEU A 156 18.01 5.38 -20.43
N SER A 157 18.57 5.99 -21.48
CA SER A 157 19.92 5.65 -21.93
C SER A 157 20.98 6.11 -20.92
N ALA A 158 22.14 5.46 -20.92
CA ALA A 158 23.24 5.81 -20.04
C ALA A 158 23.68 7.30 -20.16
N PRO A 159 23.78 7.92 -21.35
CA PRO A 159 24.03 9.36 -21.46
C PRO A 159 22.94 10.22 -20.81
N ARG A 160 21.66 9.82 -20.96
CA ARG A 160 20.55 10.54 -20.31
C ARG A 160 20.59 10.44 -18.79
N LEU A 161 20.96 9.28 -18.24
CA LEU A 161 21.13 9.11 -16.80
C LEU A 161 22.28 9.96 -16.25
N ALA A 162 23.35 10.15 -17.03
CA ALA A 162 24.49 10.99 -16.65
C ALA A 162 24.12 12.47 -16.50
N ASP A 163 23.09 12.96 -17.18
CA ASP A 163 22.60 14.34 -17.03
C ASP A 163 22.23 14.69 -15.57
N TYR A 164 21.77 13.69 -14.81
CA TYR A 164 21.27 13.89 -13.43
C TYR A 164 22.37 13.75 -12.38
N GLU A 165 23.57 13.30 -12.74
CA GLU A 165 24.68 13.17 -11.80
C GLU A 165 25.12 14.53 -11.29
N GLY A 166 25.42 14.62 -10.02
CA GLY A 166 25.88 15.84 -9.40
C GLY A 166 25.59 15.92 -7.91
N ASP A 167 25.99 17.02 -7.30
CA ASP A 167 25.70 17.33 -5.92
C ASP A 167 24.54 18.32 -5.87
N TYR A 168 23.63 18.09 -4.94
CA TYR A 168 22.42 18.87 -4.77
C TYR A 168 22.29 19.34 -3.34
N SER A 169 21.82 20.56 -3.14
CA SER A 169 21.65 21.20 -1.85
C SER A 169 20.18 21.55 -1.61
N LEU A 170 19.65 21.13 -0.46
CA LEU A 170 18.38 21.60 0.08
C LEU A 170 18.61 22.85 0.95
N SER A 171 19.74 22.90 1.64
CA SER A 171 20.19 24.01 2.48
C SER A 171 21.70 24.00 2.60
N ALA A 172 22.30 25.02 3.22
CA ALA A 172 23.75 25.05 3.48
C ALA A 172 24.25 23.78 4.23
N ALA A 173 23.42 23.24 5.14
CA ALA A 173 23.77 22.07 5.96
C ALA A 173 23.32 20.73 5.36
N THR A 174 22.51 20.72 4.29
CA THR A 174 21.90 19.53 3.77
C THR A 174 22.22 19.34 2.30
N ARG A 175 23.14 18.43 2.03
CA ARG A 175 23.57 18.08 0.67
C ARG A 175 23.33 16.60 0.39
N GLN A 176 23.23 16.25 -0.87
CA GLN A 176 23.06 14.91 -1.39
C GLN A 176 23.79 14.77 -2.72
N SER A 177 24.48 13.68 -2.91
CA SER A 177 25.09 13.31 -4.18
C SER A 177 24.17 12.38 -4.94
N ILE A 178 24.07 12.56 -6.26
CA ILE A 178 23.38 11.64 -7.15
C ILE A 178 24.42 11.13 -8.15
N ARG A 179 24.51 9.81 -8.28
CA ARG A 179 25.47 9.12 -9.17
C ARG A 179 24.72 8.07 -9.96
N ARG A 180 25.18 7.80 -11.16
CA ARG A 180 24.68 6.70 -11.97
C ARG A 180 25.28 5.38 -11.49
N ASP A 181 24.44 4.37 -11.39
CA ASP A 181 24.85 2.97 -11.17
C ASP A 181 24.10 2.08 -12.17
N GLY A 182 24.82 1.69 -13.21
CA GLY A 182 24.25 0.91 -14.32
C GLY A 182 23.10 1.65 -15.02
N ASP A 183 21.89 1.14 -14.87
CA ASP A 183 20.66 1.61 -15.50
C ASP A 183 19.73 2.42 -14.58
N HIS A 184 20.26 2.86 -13.44
CA HIS A 184 19.53 3.67 -12.44
C HIS A 184 20.46 4.71 -11.81
N LEU A 185 19.90 5.52 -10.92
CA LEU A 185 20.64 6.47 -10.10
C LEU A 185 20.69 6.03 -8.65
N LEU A 186 21.79 6.35 -7.98
CA LEU A 186 21.93 6.26 -6.53
C LEU A 186 21.97 7.65 -5.93
N ALA A 187 21.14 7.89 -4.95
CA ALA A 187 21.11 9.12 -4.18
C ALA A 187 21.72 8.89 -2.81
N GLU A 188 22.85 9.53 -2.55
CA GLU A 188 23.66 9.33 -1.36
C GLU A 188 23.66 10.58 -0.49
N ARG A 189 23.47 10.40 0.80
CA ARG A 189 23.51 11.45 1.80
C ARG A 189 24.25 10.95 3.02
N THR A 190 25.15 11.76 3.55
CA THR A 190 25.94 11.42 4.74
C THR A 190 25.03 10.97 5.89
N GLY A 191 25.36 9.81 6.50
CA GLY A 191 24.61 9.22 7.60
C GLY A 191 23.24 8.60 7.21
N ARG A 192 22.99 8.39 5.93
CA ARG A 192 21.77 7.74 5.43
C ARG A 192 22.13 6.59 4.49
N THR A 193 21.28 5.57 4.47
CA THR A 193 21.36 4.51 3.47
C THR A 193 21.14 5.09 2.09
N PRO A 194 21.98 4.76 1.08
CA PRO A 194 21.77 5.16 -0.30
C PRO A 194 20.39 4.75 -0.80
N GLN A 195 19.77 5.59 -1.61
CA GLN A 195 18.46 5.35 -2.19
C GLN A 195 18.60 5.11 -3.69
N VAL A 196 18.05 3.99 -4.14
CA VAL A 196 17.90 3.71 -5.57
C VAL A 196 16.81 4.62 -6.14
N LEU A 197 17.08 5.23 -7.30
CA LEU A 197 16.13 6.01 -8.05
C LEU A 197 15.95 5.37 -9.42
N LEU A 198 14.78 4.82 -9.66
CA LEU A 198 14.40 4.25 -10.94
C LEU A 198 13.68 5.30 -11.79
N PRO A 199 13.95 5.37 -13.10
CA PRO A 199 13.20 6.24 -13.98
C PRO A 199 11.74 5.79 -14.07
N GLU A 200 10.82 6.74 -14.07
CA GLU A 200 9.40 6.53 -14.35
C GLU A 200 9.09 7.02 -15.76
N SER A 201 9.22 8.32 -16.00
CA SER A 201 9.03 8.93 -17.32
C SER A 201 9.73 10.29 -17.39
N GLY A 202 10.36 10.62 -18.52
CA GLY A 202 11.05 11.90 -18.69
C GLY A 202 12.06 12.17 -17.58
N ASP A 203 11.90 13.30 -16.89
CA ASP A 203 12.75 13.73 -15.78
C ASP A 203 12.21 13.30 -14.41
N VAL A 204 11.29 12.30 -14.36
CA VAL A 204 10.65 11.80 -13.14
C VAL A 204 11.24 10.46 -12.74
N PHE A 205 11.61 10.36 -11.45
CA PHE A 205 12.17 9.15 -10.85
C PHE A 205 11.39 8.80 -9.57
N PHE A 206 11.37 7.52 -9.23
CA PHE A 206 10.81 7.02 -7.98
C PHE A 206 11.81 6.18 -7.20
N THR A 207 11.57 6.03 -5.90
CA THR A 207 12.31 5.12 -5.02
C THR A 207 11.48 3.85 -4.82
N PRO A 208 11.99 2.65 -5.15
CA PRO A 208 11.27 1.39 -4.94
C PRO A 208 10.75 1.25 -3.51
N GLY A 209 9.51 0.78 -3.36
CA GLY A 209 8.82 0.64 -2.09
C GLY A 209 8.36 1.95 -1.46
N ARG A 210 8.40 3.07 -2.22
CA ARG A 210 7.91 4.39 -1.79
C ARG A 210 6.97 5.00 -2.84
N PRO A 211 5.83 4.39 -3.11
CA PRO A 211 4.95 4.76 -4.22
C PRO A 211 4.39 6.20 -4.15
N ARG A 212 4.43 6.83 -2.96
CA ARG A 212 3.94 8.22 -2.74
C ARG A 212 5.03 9.28 -2.89
N THR A 213 6.23 8.90 -3.31
CA THR A 213 7.36 9.84 -3.45
C THR A 213 7.83 9.87 -4.90
N ARG A 214 8.19 11.07 -5.38
CA ARG A 214 8.79 11.27 -6.70
C ARG A 214 9.95 12.24 -6.58
N ARG A 215 10.98 12.04 -7.40
CA ARG A 215 11.98 13.06 -7.71
C ARG A 215 11.76 13.54 -9.12
N ILE A 216 11.43 14.81 -9.22
CA ILE A 216 11.10 15.47 -10.47
C ILE A 216 12.22 16.45 -10.75
N PHE A 217 13.13 16.08 -11.66
CA PHE A 217 14.24 16.94 -12.01
C PHE A 217 13.78 18.12 -12.85
N THR A 218 14.39 19.25 -12.59
CA THR A 218 14.15 20.51 -13.32
C THR A 218 15.35 20.84 -14.20
N ARG A 219 15.07 21.45 -15.35
CA ARG A 219 16.11 21.89 -16.29
C ARG A 219 16.08 23.40 -16.41
N ALA A 220 17.26 23.99 -16.56
CA ALA A 220 17.43 25.38 -16.93
C ALA A 220 17.13 25.59 -18.43
N ALA A 221 17.13 26.84 -18.87
CA ALA A 221 16.86 27.18 -20.27
C ALA A 221 17.86 26.60 -21.29
N ASP A 222 19.07 26.28 -20.85
CA ASP A 222 20.10 25.59 -21.64
C ASP A 222 19.92 24.07 -21.72
N GLY A 223 18.86 23.54 -21.08
CA GLY A 223 18.56 22.11 -21.01
C GLY A 223 19.33 21.32 -19.95
N GLN A 224 20.25 21.96 -19.21
CA GLN A 224 20.98 21.32 -18.13
C GLN A 224 20.09 21.11 -16.91
N VAL A 225 20.31 19.99 -16.19
CA VAL A 225 19.61 19.75 -14.93
C VAL A 225 20.06 20.79 -13.90
N SER A 226 19.13 21.58 -13.39
CA SER A 226 19.36 22.65 -12.41
C SER A 226 19.01 22.29 -10.99
N GLY A 227 18.19 21.24 -10.80
CA GLY A 227 17.74 20.83 -9.49
C GLY A 227 16.69 19.72 -9.58
N PHE A 228 16.02 19.46 -8.48
CA PHE A 228 14.84 18.59 -8.45
C PHE A 228 13.89 18.95 -7.30
N ALA A 229 12.62 18.63 -7.48
CA ALA A 229 11.63 18.57 -6.43
C ALA A 229 11.57 17.14 -5.86
N ASP A 230 11.82 16.98 -4.57
CA ASP A 230 11.54 15.74 -3.83
C ASP A 230 10.09 15.83 -3.34
N ARG A 231 9.17 15.33 -4.15
CA ARG A 231 7.72 15.37 -3.89
C ARG A 231 7.33 14.25 -2.95
N ARG A 232 6.69 14.62 -1.84
CA ARG A 232 6.18 13.71 -0.82
C ARG A 232 4.79 14.17 -0.43
N GLU A 233 3.81 13.27 -0.49
CA GLU A 233 2.43 13.60 -0.13
C GLU A 233 1.89 14.87 -0.82
N GLY A 234 2.30 15.10 -2.07
CA GLY A 234 1.92 16.30 -2.82
C GLY A 234 2.68 17.58 -2.46
N ILE A 235 3.66 17.52 -1.55
CA ILE A 235 4.48 18.67 -1.14
C ILE A 235 5.91 18.53 -1.67
N ASP A 236 6.47 19.59 -2.22
CA ASP A 236 7.78 19.63 -2.85
C ASP A 236 8.85 20.20 -1.94
N LEU A 237 9.94 19.46 -1.73
CA LEU A 237 11.19 19.94 -1.18
C LEU A 237 12.14 20.22 -2.33
N LEU A 238 12.50 21.48 -2.54
CA LEU A 238 13.28 21.92 -3.68
C LEU A 238 14.77 21.80 -3.42
N TRP A 239 15.46 21.03 -4.26
CA TRP A 239 16.89 20.82 -4.25
C TRP A 239 17.51 21.55 -5.44
N THR A 240 18.55 22.31 -5.20
CA THR A 240 19.31 23.02 -6.25
C THR A 240 20.61 22.28 -6.53
N ARG A 241 20.95 22.10 -7.79
CA ARG A 241 22.24 21.54 -8.20
C ARG A 241 23.37 22.48 -7.77
N VAL A 242 24.39 21.93 -7.13
CA VAL A 242 25.58 22.69 -6.75
C VAL A 242 26.50 22.79 -7.96
N ALA A 243 26.90 23.99 -8.30
CA ALA A 243 27.90 24.17 -9.35
C ALA A 243 29.19 23.43 -8.96
N PRO A 244 29.90 22.78 -9.92
CA PRO A 244 31.22 22.25 -9.66
C PRO A 244 32.12 23.35 -9.10
N GLU A 245 32.84 23.08 -8.01
CA GLU A 245 33.85 24.02 -7.56
C GLU A 245 34.85 24.21 -8.70
N THR A 246 34.86 25.38 -9.29
CA THR A 246 35.86 25.73 -10.31
C THR A 246 37.19 25.76 -9.54
N GLY A 247 37.95 24.66 -9.67
CA GLY A 247 39.24 24.52 -9.02
C GLY A 247 40.08 25.73 -9.37
N ALA A 248 40.39 26.52 -8.37
CA ALA A 248 41.49 27.46 -8.47
C ALA A 248 42.78 26.68 -8.74
N ARG A 249 43.27 26.75 -9.96
CA ARG A 249 44.62 26.30 -10.31
C ARG A 249 45.63 27.26 -9.77
#